data_50ec72bd33f16b7ca3d3a9cc1d083ca0
#
_entry.id   50ec72bd33f16b7ca3d3a9cc1d083ca0
#
_cell.length_a   1.000
_cell.length_b   1.000
_cell.length_c   1.000
_cell.angle_alpha   90.00
_cell.angle_beta   90.00
_cell.angle_gamma   90.00
#
_symmetry.space_group_name_H-M   'P 1'
#
loop_
_entity.id
_entity.type
_entity.pdbx_description
1 polymer ?
#
loop_
_entity_poly.entity_id
_entity_poly.type
_entity_poly.pdbx_seq_one_letter_code
_entity_poly.pdbx_strand_id
1 'polypeptide(L)'
;SLLGQHGLLAAPAPGRSDFNGGLHHRAKAKRVVQLFMSGAASQCDTFDYKPALIQRHGQKFDPGGKVELFQSDPGAVMQSPWAWKPYGQSGKWISDLVPHIGSCADDLTFVHSMVAKSNVHGPATYMQSTGFVLPGFPAMGAWISYGLGSLTDNLPTFVVLPDVRGLAPNGASNWN
;
A
#
# COMPACT_ATOMS: atom_id res chain seq x y z
N SER A 1 -23.79 0.16 14.39
CA SER A 1 -22.74 -0.86 14.48
C SER A 1 -22.74 -1.44 15.88
N LEU A 2 -22.39 -2.71 16.04
CA LEU A 2 -22.26 -3.39 17.35
C LEU A 2 -21.35 -2.61 18.32
N LEU A 3 -20.26 -2.07 17.85
CA LEU A 3 -19.33 -1.26 18.64
C LEU A 3 -19.95 0.05 19.12
N GLY A 4 -20.80 0.68 18.33
CA GLY A 4 -21.53 1.89 18.74
C GLY A 4 -22.64 1.61 19.74
N GLN A 5 -23.35 0.47 19.60
CA GLN A 5 -24.43 0.07 20.50
C GLN A 5 -23.93 -0.32 21.92
N HIS A 6 -22.72 -0.82 22.03
CA HIS A 6 -22.11 -1.23 23.29
C HIS A 6 -21.16 -0.20 23.91
N GLY A 7 -21.09 1.02 23.35
CA GLY A 7 -20.21 2.06 23.89
C GLY A 7 -18.70 1.76 23.78
N LEU A 8 -18.33 0.77 22.93
CA LEU A 8 -16.94 0.35 22.73
C LEU A 8 -16.17 1.29 21.80
N LEU A 9 -16.85 2.18 21.09
CA LEU A 9 -16.20 3.33 20.46
C LEU A 9 -15.94 4.35 21.56
N ALA A 10 -14.67 4.63 21.80
CA ALA A 10 -14.26 5.62 22.80
C ALA A 10 -15.06 6.91 22.62
N ALA A 11 -15.70 7.38 23.70
CA ALA A 11 -16.31 8.70 23.69
C ALA A 11 -15.27 9.73 23.27
N PRO A 12 -15.63 10.73 22.42
CA PRO A 12 -14.70 11.80 22.06
C PRO A 12 -14.13 12.43 23.32
N ALA A 13 -12.80 12.57 23.39
CA ALA A 13 -12.19 13.25 24.52
C ALA A 13 -12.78 14.65 24.67
N PRO A 14 -13.14 15.09 25.90
CA PRO A 14 -13.69 16.41 26.12
C PRO A 14 -12.75 17.48 25.57
N GLY A 15 -13.25 18.37 24.71
CA GLY A 15 -12.47 19.45 24.10
C GLY A 15 -12.05 19.25 22.64
N ARG A 16 -12.37 18.12 22.01
CA ARG A 16 -12.17 17.91 20.57
C ARG A 16 -13.48 18.07 19.80
N SER A 17 -14.02 19.29 19.77
CA SER A 17 -15.29 19.64 19.10
C SER A 17 -15.22 19.64 17.57
N ASP A 18 -14.03 19.60 17.01
CA ASP A 18 -13.71 19.69 15.59
C ASP A 18 -13.61 18.34 14.87
N PHE A 19 -13.73 17.24 15.62
CA PHE A 19 -13.68 15.90 15.05
C PHE A 19 -15.10 15.30 14.95
N ASN A 20 -15.57 15.02 13.74
CA ASN A 20 -16.78 14.27 13.46
C ASN A 20 -16.75 12.88 14.13
N GLY A 21 -17.19 12.77 15.38
CA GLY A 21 -17.17 11.52 16.12
C GLY A 21 -15.76 10.97 16.42
N GLY A 22 -14.75 11.84 16.58
CA GLY A 22 -13.36 11.47 16.83
C GLY A 22 -12.50 11.29 15.58
N LEU A 23 -13.02 11.58 14.40
CA LEU A 23 -12.30 11.51 13.14
C LEU A 23 -11.52 12.81 12.87
N HIS A 24 -10.30 12.70 12.35
CA HIS A 24 -9.50 13.86 11.93
C HIS A 24 -10.12 14.61 10.76
N HIS A 25 -10.86 13.91 9.91
CA HIS A 25 -11.55 14.47 8.74
C HIS A 25 -12.93 13.85 8.62
N ARG A 26 -13.87 14.64 8.06
CA ARG A 26 -15.20 14.14 7.76
C ARG A 26 -15.10 12.99 6.73
N ALA A 27 -15.70 11.85 7.04
CA ALA A 27 -15.78 10.72 6.12
C ALA A 27 -16.55 11.11 4.84
N LYS A 28 -15.94 10.95 3.68
CA LYS A 28 -16.54 11.22 2.36
C LYS A 28 -16.63 9.95 1.52
N ALA A 29 -15.68 9.03 1.68
CA ALA A 29 -15.64 7.78 0.93
C ALA A 29 -16.71 6.81 1.42
N LYS A 30 -17.49 6.27 0.50
CA LYS A 30 -18.51 5.24 0.77
C LYS A 30 -18.05 3.84 0.35
N ARG A 31 -17.07 3.76 -0.51
CA ARG A 31 -16.51 2.51 -1.04
C ARG A 31 -15.00 2.62 -1.10
N VAL A 32 -14.33 1.50 -0.88
CA VAL A 32 -12.87 1.38 -0.99
C VAL A 32 -12.57 0.27 -1.99
N VAL A 33 -11.70 0.56 -2.94
CA VAL A 33 -11.15 -0.43 -3.87
C VAL A 33 -9.65 -0.50 -3.62
N GLN A 34 -9.17 -1.70 -3.27
CA GLN A 34 -7.75 -1.97 -3.10
C GLN A 34 -7.23 -2.70 -4.34
N LEU A 35 -6.35 -2.07 -5.10
CA LEU A 35 -5.63 -2.70 -6.20
C LEU A 35 -4.33 -3.28 -5.64
N PHE A 36 -4.35 -4.57 -5.33
CA PHE A 36 -3.24 -5.24 -4.67
C PHE A 36 -2.33 -5.94 -5.68
N MET A 37 -1.09 -5.53 -5.73
CA MET A 37 -0.05 -6.11 -6.60
C MET A 37 0.89 -6.97 -5.75
N SER A 38 0.59 -8.27 -5.65
CA SER A 38 1.30 -9.20 -4.77
C SER A 38 2.77 -9.43 -5.13
N GLY A 39 3.15 -9.16 -6.38
CA GLY A 39 4.53 -9.19 -6.85
C GLY A 39 5.35 -7.96 -6.44
N ALA A 40 4.72 -7.00 -5.78
CA ALA A 40 5.25 -5.68 -5.48
C ALA A 40 5.56 -4.84 -6.73
N ALA A 41 6.00 -3.62 -6.53
CA ALA A 41 6.42 -2.72 -7.60
C ALA A 41 7.87 -2.28 -7.35
N SER A 42 8.64 -2.14 -8.42
CA SER A 42 9.92 -1.46 -8.33
C SER A 42 9.68 0.05 -8.21
N GLN A 43 9.77 0.57 -6.99
CA GLN A 43 9.54 1.99 -6.74
C GLN A 43 10.50 2.89 -7.52
N CYS A 44 11.76 2.45 -7.68
CA CYS A 44 12.78 3.19 -8.41
C CYS A 44 12.58 3.18 -9.94
N ASP A 45 11.64 2.38 -10.44
CA ASP A 45 11.27 2.32 -11.86
C ASP A 45 9.87 2.91 -12.13
N THR A 46 9.12 3.28 -11.10
CA THR A 46 7.72 3.74 -11.24
C THR A 46 7.46 5.12 -10.65
N PHE A 47 7.63 5.31 -9.32
CA PHE A 47 7.12 6.49 -8.62
C PHE A 47 8.15 7.21 -7.76
N ASP A 48 9.30 6.61 -7.49
CA ASP A 48 10.31 7.16 -6.59
C ASP A 48 11.57 7.57 -7.39
N TYR A 49 11.51 8.75 -8.00
CA TYR A 49 12.61 9.29 -8.80
C TYR A 49 13.86 9.47 -7.96
N LYS A 50 14.96 8.82 -8.34
CA LYS A 50 16.23 8.81 -7.64
C LYS A 50 17.37 9.35 -8.52
N PRO A 51 17.63 10.67 -8.54
CA PRO A 51 18.75 11.24 -9.29
C PRO A 51 20.10 10.62 -8.94
N ALA A 52 20.28 10.18 -7.67
CA ALA A 52 21.49 9.53 -7.23
C ALA A 52 21.79 8.22 -7.95
N LEU A 53 20.77 7.48 -8.39
CA LEU A 53 20.97 6.25 -9.19
C LEU A 53 21.48 6.58 -10.59
N ILE A 54 21.06 7.70 -11.17
CA ILE A 54 21.55 8.18 -12.45
C ILE A 54 23.02 8.59 -12.33
N GLN A 55 23.34 9.37 -11.31
CA GLN A 55 24.71 9.87 -11.08
C GLN A 55 25.71 8.76 -10.76
N ARG A 56 25.26 7.68 -10.12
CA ARG A 56 26.10 6.57 -9.67
C ARG A 56 25.98 5.33 -10.57
N HIS A 57 25.31 5.43 -11.68
CA HIS A 57 25.15 4.30 -12.60
C HIS A 57 26.52 3.68 -12.98
N GLY A 58 26.62 2.35 -12.88
CA GLY A 58 27.85 1.59 -13.15
C GLY A 58 28.89 1.59 -12.03
N GLN A 59 28.72 2.40 -10.98
CA GLN A 59 29.63 2.40 -9.83
C GLN A 59 29.34 1.20 -8.92
N LYS A 60 30.36 0.78 -8.17
CA LYS A 60 30.19 -0.24 -7.14
C LYS A 60 29.16 0.23 -6.11
N PHE A 61 28.22 -0.64 -5.78
CA PHE A 61 27.24 -0.35 -4.72
C PHE A 61 27.96 -0.40 -3.35
N ASP A 62 27.91 0.70 -2.64
CA ASP A 62 28.38 0.81 -1.26
C ASP A 62 27.26 1.40 -0.40
N PRO A 63 26.56 0.58 0.37
CA PRO A 63 25.47 1.02 1.25
C PRO A 63 25.95 1.65 2.56
N GLY A 64 27.26 1.73 2.80
CA GLY A 64 27.82 2.23 4.07
C GLY A 64 27.62 1.30 5.27
N GLY A 65 27.20 0.04 5.03
CA GLY A 65 26.97 -0.95 6.07
C GLY A 65 26.56 -2.31 5.51
N LYS A 66 26.23 -3.25 6.39
CA LYS A 66 25.79 -4.59 5.98
C LYS A 66 24.38 -4.52 5.37
N VAL A 67 24.26 -5.00 4.14
CA VAL A 67 22.96 -5.22 3.50
C VAL A 67 22.62 -6.70 3.54
N GLU A 68 21.42 -7.02 3.99
CA GLU A 68 20.91 -8.38 3.88
C GLU A 68 20.45 -8.62 2.45
N LEU A 69 21.18 -9.47 1.74
CA LEU A 69 20.88 -9.88 0.38
C LEU A 69 20.34 -11.32 0.39
N PHE A 70 19.38 -11.58 -0.46
CA PHE A 70 18.71 -12.86 -0.44
C PHE A 70 19.56 -13.99 -1.06
N GLN A 71 20.33 -13.74 -2.11
CA GLN A 71 21.07 -14.82 -2.81
C GLN A 71 22.34 -14.37 -3.56
N SER A 72 22.70 -13.11 -3.61
CA SER A 72 23.82 -12.66 -4.45
C SER A 72 24.46 -11.35 -3.97
N ASP A 73 25.63 -11.04 -4.51
CA ASP A 73 26.21 -9.70 -4.38
C ASP A 73 25.36 -8.66 -5.09
N PRO A 74 25.26 -7.42 -4.55
CA PRO A 74 24.39 -6.38 -5.11
C PRO A 74 24.81 -5.91 -6.50
N GLY A 75 26.03 -6.16 -6.91
CA GLY A 75 26.56 -5.70 -8.18
C GLY A 75 26.76 -4.19 -8.24
N ALA A 76 26.75 -3.63 -9.45
CA ALA A 76 26.87 -2.20 -9.67
C ALA A 76 25.52 -1.48 -9.52
N VAL A 77 25.55 -0.21 -9.14
CA VAL A 77 24.39 0.66 -9.13
C VAL A 77 23.79 0.77 -10.54
N MET A 78 22.51 0.57 -10.67
CA MET A 78 21.78 0.68 -11.93
C MET A 78 20.77 1.81 -11.86
N GLN A 79 20.81 2.71 -12.84
CA GLN A 79 19.71 3.66 -13.04
C GLN A 79 18.49 2.95 -13.61
N SER A 80 17.32 3.53 -13.43
CA SER A 80 16.11 3.07 -14.11
C SER A 80 16.31 3.17 -15.64
N PRO A 81 15.92 2.12 -16.41
CA PRO A 81 15.97 2.17 -17.88
C PRO A 81 14.87 3.05 -18.47
N TRP A 82 13.91 3.49 -17.67
CA TRP A 82 12.75 4.25 -18.08
C TRP A 82 13.00 5.75 -17.96
N ALA A 83 12.42 6.53 -18.85
CA ALA A 83 12.47 7.99 -18.77
C ALA A 83 11.53 8.49 -17.66
N TRP A 84 11.88 9.63 -17.06
CA TRP A 84 11.14 10.26 -16.00
C TRP A 84 10.73 11.68 -16.39
N LYS A 85 9.52 12.07 -16.03
CA LYS A 85 9.06 13.44 -16.22
C LYS A 85 8.06 13.84 -15.13
N PRO A 86 7.88 15.15 -14.89
CA PRO A 86 6.82 15.61 -14.02
C PRO A 86 5.46 15.46 -14.71
N TYR A 87 4.46 15.07 -13.91
CA TYR A 87 3.07 14.94 -14.33
C TYR A 87 2.15 15.81 -13.51
N GLY A 88 1.05 16.25 -14.14
CA GLY A 88 0.00 17.06 -13.53
C GLY A 88 0.47 18.44 -13.08
N GLN A 89 -0.41 19.18 -12.40
CA GLN A 89 -0.10 20.46 -11.77
C GLN A 89 0.75 20.28 -10.53
N SER A 90 0.62 19.11 -9.87
CA SER A 90 1.41 18.74 -8.69
C SER A 90 2.89 18.51 -9.00
N GLY A 91 3.26 18.34 -10.28
CA GLY A 91 4.64 18.15 -10.71
C GLY A 91 5.28 16.85 -10.19
N LYS A 92 4.50 15.82 -9.91
CA LYS A 92 5.02 14.53 -9.41
C LYS A 92 5.83 13.81 -10.49
N TRP A 93 7.05 13.42 -10.13
CA TRP A 93 7.91 12.64 -11.01
C TRP A 93 7.41 11.21 -11.10
N ILE A 94 7.05 10.78 -12.29
CA ILE A 94 6.57 9.43 -12.59
C ILE A 94 7.28 8.94 -13.85
N SER A 95 7.61 7.68 -13.88
CA SER A 95 8.27 7.02 -15.00
C SER A 95 7.31 6.81 -16.16
N ASP A 96 7.84 6.78 -17.38
CA ASP A 96 7.08 6.48 -18.60
C ASP A 96 6.69 5.00 -18.73
N LEU A 97 7.11 4.15 -17.80
CA LEU A 97 6.60 2.79 -17.63
C LEU A 97 5.10 2.78 -17.32
N VAL A 98 4.60 3.80 -16.59
CA VAL A 98 3.21 3.87 -16.11
C VAL A 98 2.53 5.19 -16.51
N PRO A 99 2.47 5.52 -17.82
CA PRO A 99 2.03 6.83 -18.29
C PRO A 99 0.55 7.11 -17.98
N HIS A 100 -0.31 6.09 -17.96
CA HIS A 100 -1.72 6.24 -17.63
C HIS A 100 -1.95 6.55 -16.15
N ILE A 101 -1.12 6.00 -15.25
CA ILE A 101 -1.14 6.41 -13.85
C ILE A 101 -0.63 7.84 -13.73
N GLY A 102 0.41 8.19 -14.50
CA GLY A 102 0.92 9.55 -14.59
C GLY A 102 -0.15 10.58 -14.97
N SER A 103 -1.06 10.25 -15.89
CA SER A 103 -2.16 11.16 -16.26
C SER A 103 -3.15 11.46 -15.13
N CYS A 104 -3.17 10.63 -14.07
CA CYS A 104 -3.99 10.80 -12.87
C CYS A 104 -3.19 11.37 -11.69
N ALA A 105 -1.99 11.92 -11.91
CA ALA A 105 -1.06 12.31 -10.85
C ALA A 105 -1.66 13.29 -9.82
N ASP A 106 -2.53 14.19 -10.25
CA ASP A 106 -3.16 15.17 -9.36
C ASP A 106 -4.25 14.57 -8.47
N ASP A 107 -4.80 13.41 -8.83
CA ASP A 107 -5.77 12.67 -8.04
C ASP A 107 -5.11 11.66 -7.09
N LEU A 108 -3.77 11.53 -7.12
CA LEU A 108 -3.03 10.53 -6.37
C LEU A 108 -2.25 11.15 -5.22
N THR A 109 -2.24 10.45 -4.10
CA THR A 109 -1.31 10.69 -3.00
C THR A 109 -0.24 9.60 -2.98
N PHE A 110 1.03 10.00 -3.06
CA PHE A 110 2.16 9.07 -2.99
C PHE A 110 2.72 9.06 -1.58
N VAL A 111 2.80 7.88 -0.97
CA VAL A 111 3.43 7.68 0.33
C VAL A 111 4.76 6.99 0.09
N HIS A 112 5.83 7.77 0.05
CA HIS A 112 7.18 7.28 -0.12
C HIS A 112 7.76 6.75 1.20
N SER A 113 8.88 6.03 1.11
CA SER A 113 9.63 5.53 2.28
C SER A 113 8.86 4.61 3.22
N MET A 114 7.83 3.92 2.71
CA MET A 114 7.14 2.87 3.45
C MET A 114 8.07 1.69 3.67
N VAL A 115 8.15 1.21 4.90
CA VAL A 115 9.00 0.09 5.29
C VAL A 115 8.14 -1.00 5.93
N ALA A 116 8.37 -2.25 5.53
CA ALA A 116 7.72 -3.43 6.10
C ALA A 116 8.72 -4.32 6.84
N LYS A 117 8.22 -5.22 7.67
CA LYS A 117 9.05 -6.15 8.47
C LYS A 117 9.60 -7.32 7.65
N SER A 118 9.16 -7.51 6.42
CA SER A 118 9.58 -8.61 5.56
C SER A 118 9.74 -8.17 4.11
N ASN A 119 10.79 -8.67 3.47
CA ASN A 119 11.04 -8.55 2.05
C ASN A 119 10.69 -9.85 1.28
N VAL A 120 10.14 -10.86 1.95
CA VAL A 120 9.71 -12.12 1.36
C VAL A 120 8.22 -12.04 1.02
N HIS A 121 7.84 -12.40 -0.22
CA HIS A 121 6.48 -12.20 -0.74
C HIS A 121 5.37 -12.77 0.16
N GLY A 122 5.50 -13.99 0.68
CA GLY A 122 4.48 -14.61 1.54
C GLY A 122 4.20 -13.80 2.82
N PRO A 123 5.16 -13.66 3.73
CA PRO A 123 5.01 -12.85 4.94
C PRO A 123 4.67 -11.38 4.65
N ALA A 124 5.23 -10.80 3.57
CA ALA A 124 4.93 -9.42 3.18
C ALA A 124 3.48 -9.26 2.71
N THR A 125 2.91 -10.27 2.03
CA THR A 125 1.50 -10.26 1.61
C THR A 125 0.58 -10.31 2.83
N TYR A 126 0.86 -11.13 3.82
CA TYR A 126 0.13 -11.10 5.09
C TYR A 126 0.25 -9.73 5.77
N MET A 127 1.47 -9.20 5.87
CA MET A 127 1.70 -7.89 6.48
C MET A 127 0.89 -6.78 5.80
N GLN A 128 0.85 -6.77 4.48
CA GLN A 128 0.09 -5.78 3.69
C GLN A 128 -1.42 -5.93 3.87
N SER A 129 -1.91 -7.14 3.99
CA SER A 129 -3.36 -7.42 4.08
C SER A 129 -3.90 -7.33 5.50
N THR A 130 -3.12 -7.72 6.50
CA THR A 130 -3.58 -7.89 7.89
C THR A 130 -2.84 -7.05 8.92
N GLY A 131 -1.64 -6.54 8.59
CA GLY A 131 -0.73 -5.89 9.53
C GLY A 131 0.23 -6.84 10.27
N PHE A 132 0.15 -8.15 10.01
CA PHE A 132 0.99 -9.17 10.64
C PHE A 132 1.72 -10.01 9.59
N VAL A 133 2.89 -10.51 9.92
CA VAL A 133 3.69 -11.36 8.99
C VAL A 133 3.30 -12.84 9.04
N LEU A 134 2.33 -13.20 9.87
CA LEU A 134 1.84 -14.57 10.08
C LEU A 134 0.36 -14.67 9.65
N PRO A 135 -0.11 -15.88 9.29
CA PRO A 135 -1.51 -16.12 8.98
C PRO A 135 -2.41 -16.06 10.23
N GLY A 136 -3.72 -16.02 10.02
CA GLY A 136 -4.73 -16.13 11.07
C GLY A 136 -5.27 -14.80 11.59
N PHE A 137 -4.90 -13.68 11.00
CA PHE A 137 -5.42 -12.37 11.34
C PHE A 137 -6.40 -11.88 10.26
N PRO A 138 -7.49 -11.17 10.66
CA PRO A 138 -8.45 -10.64 9.70
C PRO A 138 -7.81 -9.57 8.80
N ALA A 139 -8.19 -9.59 7.54
CA ALA A 139 -7.80 -8.56 6.59
C ALA A 139 -8.53 -7.23 6.86
N MET A 140 -8.01 -6.14 6.28
CA MET A 140 -8.62 -4.82 6.40
C MET A 140 -10.12 -4.81 6.04
N GLY A 141 -10.51 -5.50 4.96
CA GLY A 141 -11.91 -5.59 4.55
C GLY A 141 -12.79 -6.33 5.55
N ALA A 142 -12.26 -7.39 6.19
CA ALA A 142 -12.96 -8.09 7.26
C ALA A 142 -13.18 -7.19 8.48
N TRP A 143 -12.17 -6.41 8.89
CA TRP A 143 -12.29 -5.44 9.97
C TRP A 143 -13.29 -4.33 9.66
N ILE A 144 -13.30 -3.81 8.43
CA ILE A 144 -14.27 -2.80 7.98
C ILE A 144 -15.69 -3.38 8.05
N SER A 145 -15.90 -4.61 7.56
CA SER A 145 -17.19 -5.28 7.62
C SER A 145 -17.66 -5.51 9.06
N TYR A 146 -16.75 -5.94 9.92
CA TYR A 146 -17.04 -6.15 11.35
C TYR A 146 -17.40 -4.85 12.08
N GLY A 147 -16.61 -3.79 11.87
CA GLY A 147 -16.76 -2.54 12.61
C GLY A 147 -17.88 -1.62 12.10
N LEU A 148 -18.09 -1.58 10.80
CA LEU A 148 -19.03 -0.65 10.16
C LEU A 148 -20.30 -1.32 9.63
N GLY A 149 -20.31 -2.64 9.51
CA GLY A 149 -21.43 -3.39 8.95
C GLY A 149 -21.55 -3.22 7.43
N SER A 150 -22.71 -3.53 6.90
CA SER A 150 -23.05 -3.45 5.48
C SER A 150 -23.98 -2.27 5.20
N LEU A 151 -23.81 -1.67 4.01
CA LEU A 151 -24.77 -0.69 3.47
C LEU A 151 -25.92 -1.37 2.68
N THR A 152 -25.88 -2.69 2.55
CA THR A 152 -26.85 -3.49 1.80
C THR A 152 -27.06 -4.84 2.48
N ASP A 153 -28.26 -5.37 2.37
CA ASP A 153 -28.64 -6.68 2.92
C ASP A 153 -28.42 -7.82 1.92
N ASN A 154 -28.19 -7.49 0.64
CA ASN A 154 -28.21 -8.45 -0.46
C ASN A 154 -26.82 -8.71 -1.09
N LEU A 155 -25.78 -7.98 -0.67
CA LEU A 155 -24.45 -8.11 -1.22
C LEU A 155 -23.42 -8.21 -0.10
N PRO A 156 -22.33 -8.98 -0.31
CA PRO A 156 -21.26 -9.04 0.66
C PRO A 156 -20.58 -7.67 0.79
N THR A 157 -20.20 -7.32 2.02
CA THR A 157 -19.53 -6.04 2.34
C THR A 157 -18.09 -6.03 1.87
N PHE A 158 -17.43 -7.19 1.88
CA PHE A 158 -16.06 -7.37 1.47
C PHE A 158 -15.97 -8.44 0.39
N VAL A 159 -15.37 -8.11 -0.74
CA VAL A 159 -15.20 -9.00 -1.89
C VAL A 159 -13.75 -8.95 -2.34
N VAL A 160 -13.16 -10.11 -2.56
CA VAL A 160 -11.84 -10.28 -3.15
C VAL A 160 -12.01 -10.85 -4.55
N LEU A 161 -11.44 -10.16 -5.55
CA LEU A 161 -11.40 -10.59 -6.94
C LEU A 161 -9.97 -11.02 -7.28
N PRO A 162 -9.66 -12.31 -7.27
CA PRO A 162 -8.32 -12.79 -7.59
C PRO A 162 -8.02 -12.61 -9.07
N ASP A 163 -6.73 -12.52 -9.42
CA ASP A 163 -6.27 -12.56 -10.81
C ASP A 163 -6.62 -13.92 -11.44
N VAL A 164 -7.04 -13.91 -12.69
CA VAL A 164 -7.35 -15.12 -13.46
C VAL A 164 -6.16 -16.05 -13.65
N ARG A 165 -4.95 -15.53 -13.51
CA ARG A 165 -3.68 -16.27 -13.62
C ARG A 165 -3.29 -17.00 -12.33
N GLY A 166 -3.96 -16.72 -11.23
CA GLY A 166 -3.73 -17.36 -9.94
C GLY A 166 -3.89 -16.44 -8.75
N LEU A 167 -3.84 -17.04 -7.57
CA LEU A 167 -3.93 -16.31 -6.32
C LEU A 167 -2.57 -15.68 -5.96
N ALA A 168 -2.63 -14.62 -5.17
CA ALA A 168 -1.45 -14.07 -4.51
C ALA A 168 -0.74 -15.14 -3.64
N PRO A 169 0.54 -14.96 -3.28
CA PRO A 169 1.20 -15.83 -2.31
C PRO A 169 0.32 -16.03 -1.07
N ASN A 170 0.28 -17.23 -0.54
CA ASN A 170 -0.59 -17.70 0.56
C ASN A 170 -2.08 -17.87 0.20
N GLY A 171 -2.48 -17.62 -1.03
CA GLY A 171 -3.84 -17.85 -1.51
C GLY A 171 -4.91 -17.07 -0.75
N ALA A 172 -6.05 -17.70 -0.52
CA ALA A 172 -7.21 -17.07 0.15
C ALA A 172 -6.95 -16.68 1.61
N SER A 173 -5.96 -17.29 2.27
CA SER A 173 -5.64 -17.01 3.68
C SER A 173 -5.13 -15.57 3.96
N ASN A 174 -4.86 -14.80 2.90
CA ASN A 174 -4.55 -13.38 3.04
C ASN A 174 -5.76 -12.51 3.41
N TRP A 175 -6.98 -13.01 3.22
CA TRP A 175 -8.20 -12.20 3.29
C TRP A 175 -9.27 -12.81 4.20
N ASN A 176 -8.85 -13.47 5.27
CA ASN A 176 -9.77 -14.02 6.27
C ASN A 176 -10.50 -12.93 7.07
#